data_45dc77ed0027a2eb3d1ce98ddcb9271e
#
_entry.id   45dc77ed0027a2eb3d1ce98ddcb9271e
#
_cell.length_a   1.000
_cell.length_b   1.000
_cell.length_c   1.000
_cell.angle_alpha   90.00
_cell.angle_beta   90.00
_cell.angle_gamma   90.00
#
_symmetry.space_group_name_H-M   'P 1'
#
loop_
_entity.id
_entity.type
_entity.pdbx_description
1 polymer ?
#
loop_
_entity_poly.entity_id
_entity_poly.type
_entity_poly.pdbx_seq_one_letter_code
_entity_poly.pdbx_strand_id
1 'polypeptide(L)'
;METTRRNFLAAAGAVAAGPIILGGEKKSGTKNPILGEGDHQYECIHDWGELPSRIKYGNTHSVAEDSQGHIYIHHTVHKTSESPDAVVVFDHKGKFVRSFGAMFRGGAHGMHLTKEGKTEYLYFCDEKHGIITKRTMKGEEVWTMGYPQDSPIYQKGPGSTGPGGAAGLNYRPTNFAIAPNMDFWVGDGYGSYYMFHYSQQGHFPKLLNTFGGPPPGQGPAGRGRGGPGAGPGGPPAQAQGGAPGAVPGGGRRGGGPPRGPVNAPIDSMNNPHGNMVDLRDPAKPILLVADRGNRRIVRYTLDDKPIDIVEGTVQPCHFHERKGSIVIPDLSGPVTLLDKDNKVIVHMGQGPNNPPRTTEDRSKFIPGQFVNPHGAIFDHEGNIFVAEWVEIGRVTKLRKV
;
A
#
# COMPACT_ATOMS: atom_id res chain seq x y z
N MET A 1 -20.70 26.80 53.29
CA MET A 1 -20.39 25.37 53.04
C MET A 1 -19.70 25.27 51.67
N GLU A 2 -18.39 25.18 51.77
CA GLU A 2 -17.52 24.99 50.61
C GLU A 2 -17.68 23.58 50.11
N THR A 3 -17.92 23.40 48.82
CA THR A 3 -17.75 22.13 48.13
C THR A 3 -16.71 22.28 47.03
N THR A 4 -15.63 21.70 47.28
CA THR A 4 -14.35 21.64 46.61
C THR A 4 -14.46 21.16 45.16
N ARG A 5 -13.80 21.94 44.28
CA ARG A 5 -13.32 21.52 42.96
C ARG A 5 -12.25 20.43 43.09
N ARG A 6 -12.63 19.20 43.06
CA ARG A 6 -11.73 18.03 42.87
C ARG A 6 -12.59 16.86 42.46
N ASN A 7 -12.70 16.60 41.16
CA ASN A 7 -12.93 15.30 40.53
C ASN A 7 -13.34 15.49 39.07
N PHE A 8 -12.44 16.11 38.28
CA PHE A 8 -12.60 16.16 36.83
C PHE A 8 -11.23 15.99 36.16
N LEU A 9 -10.51 14.95 36.49
CA LEU A 9 -9.28 14.54 35.84
C LEU A 9 -9.04 13.06 36.11
N ALA A 10 -9.77 12.17 35.44
CA ALA A 10 -9.39 10.77 35.28
C ALA A 10 -10.31 10.08 34.28
N ALA A 11 -10.20 10.49 32.99
CA ALA A 11 -10.61 9.69 31.85
C ALA A 11 -9.76 10.07 30.65
N ALA A 12 -8.45 10.14 30.83
CA ALA A 12 -7.53 9.99 29.73
C ALA A 12 -7.45 8.49 29.46
N GLY A 13 -8.19 8.03 28.46
CA GLY A 13 -8.20 6.65 28.04
C GLY A 13 -6.78 6.18 27.75
N ALA A 14 -6.31 5.25 28.53
CA ALA A 14 -5.21 4.39 28.17
C ALA A 14 -5.67 3.62 26.92
N VAL A 15 -5.22 4.04 25.75
CA VAL A 15 -5.15 3.17 24.59
C VAL A 15 -4.15 2.10 25.01
N ALA A 16 -4.67 0.98 25.50
CA ALA A 16 -3.89 -0.18 25.77
C ALA A 16 -3.19 -0.57 24.47
N ALA A 17 -1.88 -0.38 24.40
CA ALA A 17 -1.05 -1.11 23.47
C ALA A 17 -1.39 -2.58 23.73
N GLY A 18 -2.14 -3.20 22.83
CA GLY A 18 -2.46 -4.62 22.94
C GLY A 18 -1.16 -5.41 23.08
N PRO A 19 -1.15 -6.48 23.83
CA PRO A 19 0.07 -7.23 24.10
C PRO A 19 0.68 -7.68 22.78
N ILE A 20 1.94 -7.32 22.59
CA ILE A 20 2.79 -7.97 21.60
C ILE A 20 2.98 -9.39 22.13
N ILE A 21 2.17 -10.34 21.66
CA ILE A 21 2.37 -11.74 22.04
C ILE A 21 3.51 -12.28 21.18
N LEU A 22 4.72 -11.99 21.58
CA LEU A 22 5.88 -12.79 21.21
C LEU A 22 5.89 -13.99 22.15
N GLY A 23 5.31 -15.11 21.72
CA GLY A 23 5.45 -16.37 22.44
C GLY A 23 4.17 -16.98 23.02
N GLY A 24 3.09 -17.04 22.25
CA GLY A 24 2.04 -18.04 22.51
C GLY A 24 2.61 -19.46 22.30
N GLU A 25 2.19 -20.43 23.10
CA GLU A 25 2.54 -21.84 22.90
C GLU A 25 2.29 -22.23 21.44
N LYS A 26 3.28 -22.90 20.83
CA LYS A 26 3.25 -23.29 19.42
C LYS A 26 2.17 -24.35 19.18
N LYS A 27 0.96 -23.92 18.89
CA LYS A 27 -0.19 -24.82 18.63
C LYS A 27 -0.03 -25.67 17.39
N SER A 28 0.85 -25.28 16.44
CA SER A 28 1.05 -25.95 15.15
C SER A 28 2.28 -26.88 15.06
N GLY A 29 3.07 -27.00 16.11
CA GLY A 29 4.36 -27.69 16.06
C GLY A 29 5.41 -27.00 15.18
N THR A 30 5.13 -25.80 14.67
CA THR A 30 6.03 -24.99 13.86
C THR A 30 7.14 -24.33 14.67
N LYS A 31 8.28 -24.06 14.03
CA LYS A 31 9.35 -23.23 14.58
C LYS A 31 9.15 -21.73 14.33
N ASN A 32 8.22 -21.37 13.44
CA ASN A 32 7.92 -19.99 13.10
C ASN A 32 7.05 -19.32 14.17
N PRO A 33 7.13 -17.98 14.34
CA PRO A 33 6.25 -17.25 15.24
C PRO A 33 4.78 -17.38 14.84
N ILE A 34 3.90 -17.47 15.85
CA ILE A 34 2.45 -17.33 15.66
C ILE A 34 2.08 -15.89 15.95
N LEU A 35 1.39 -15.25 15.00
CA LEU A 35 0.89 -13.88 15.10
C LEU A 35 -0.64 -13.89 15.18
N GLY A 36 -1.20 -12.85 15.79
CA GLY A 36 -2.65 -12.70 15.89
C GLY A 36 -3.22 -13.35 17.15
N GLU A 37 -4.55 -13.34 17.28
CA GLU A 37 -5.27 -13.80 18.45
C GLU A 37 -6.62 -14.44 18.07
N GLY A 38 -7.21 -15.21 18.97
CA GLY A 38 -8.51 -15.87 18.77
C GLY A 38 -8.53 -16.71 17.50
N ASP A 39 -9.54 -16.50 16.68
CA ASP A 39 -9.72 -17.18 15.37
C ASP A 39 -8.82 -16.58 14.27
N HIS A 40 -8.06 -15.55 14.58
CA HIS A 40 -7.16 -14.85 13.65
C HIS A 40 -5.69 -15.10 13.98
N GLN A 41 -5.32 -16.37 14.18
CA GLN A 41 -3.94 -16.80 14.43
C GLN A 41 -3.30 -17.31 13.14
N TYR A 42 -2.03 -16.92 12.92
CA TYR A 42 -1.28 -17.24 11.72
C TYR A 42 0.17 -17.58 12.05
N GLU A 43 0.68 -18.64 11.44
CA GLU A 43 2.11 -18.94 11.42
C GLU A 43 2.82 -18.00 10.43
N CYS A 44 3.82 -17.27 10.90
CA CYS A 44 4.55 -16.27 10.11
C CYS A 44 5.74 -16.90 9.39
N ILE A 45 5.63 -17.12 8.09
CA ILE A 45 6.65 -17.72 7.23
C ILE A 45 7.25 -16.61 6.36
N HIS A 46 8.36 -16.03 6.84
CA HIS A 46 9.10 -15.03 6.06
C HIS A 46 9.85 -15.66 4.89
N ASP A 47 10.21 -14.85 3.90
CA ASP A 47 10.93 -15.24 2.69
C ASP A 47 10.26 -16.40 1.94
N TRP A 48 8.92 -16.34 1.86
CA TRP A 48 8.15 -17.35 1.16
C TRP A 48 8.38 -17.30 -0.36
N GLY A 49 8.49 -18.48 -0.96
CA GLY A 49 8.67 -18.70 -2.39
C GLY A 49 10.11 -19.00 -2.77
N GLU A 50 10.30 -20.00 -3.64
CA GLU A 50 11.59 -20.43 -4.15
C GLU A 50 12.01 -19.55 -5.34
N LEU A 51 12.64 -18.41 -5.05
CA LEU A 51 13.06 -17.46 -6.08
C LEU A 51 14.30 -17.99 -6.83
N PRO A 52 14.28 -18.11 -8.18
CA PRO A 52 15.46 -18.51 -8.94
C PRO A 52 16.65 -17.55 -8.72
N SER A 53 17.86 -18.05 -8.68
CA SER A 53 19.08 -17.27 -8.36
C SER A 53 19.29 -16.06 -9.27
N ARG A 54 18.84 -16.13 -10.54
CA ARG A 54 18.90 -15.03 -11.52
C ARG A 54 17.95 -13.88 -11.24
N ILE A 55 16.92 -14.09 -10.39
CA ILE A 55 15.93 -13.09 -10.02
C ILE A 55 16.23 -12.61 -8.59
N LYS A 56 16.33 -11.30 -8.41
CA LYS A 56 16.43 -10.69 -7.08
C LYS A 56 15.38 -9.63 -6.93
N TYR A 57 14.60 -9.74 -5.87
CA TYR A 57 13.62 -8.72 -5.54
C TYR A 57 14.32 -7.38 -5.30
N GLY A 58 13.79 -6.30 -5.90
CA GLY A 58 13.83 -4.98 -5.30
C GLY A 58 12.70 -4.83 -4.29
N ASN A 59 12.24 -3.61 -4.06
CA ASN A 59 11.09 -3.42 -3.18
C ASN A 59 9.88 -4.21 -3.69
N THR A 60 9.31 -5.09 -2.87
CA THR A 60 8.05 -5.78 -3.18
C THR A 60 6.87 -4.90 -2.79
N HIS A 61 5.92 -4.73 -3.72
CA HIS A 61 4.82 -3.77 -3.56
C HIS A 61 3.45 -4.42 -3.48
N SER A 62 3.18 -5.40 -4.33
CA SER A 62 1.84 -5.98 -4.46
C SER A 62 1.88 -7.48 -4.61
N VAL A 63 0.80 -8.11 -4.17
CA VAL A 63 0.53 -9.53 -4.31
C VAL A 63 -0.85 -9.70 -4.93
N ALA A 64 -1.04 -10.73 -5.76
CA ALA A 64 -2.36 -11.17 -6.24
C ALA A 64 -2.38 -12.70 -6.32
N GLU A 65 -3.58 -13.29 -6.29
CA GLU A 65 -3.82 -14.71 -6.49
C GLU A 65 -4.77 -14.89 -7.66
N ASP A 66 -4.46 -15.82 -8.59
CA ASP A 66 -5.37 -16.17 -9.67
C ASP A 66 -6.32 -17.33 -9.28
N SER A 67 -7.31 -17.61 -10.13
CA SER A 67 -8.30 -18.68 -9.88
C SER A 67 -7.69 -20.09 -9.85
N GLN A 68 -6.43 -20.26 -10.20
CA GLN A 68 -5.69 -21.52 -10.13
C GLN A 68 -4.83 -21.62 -8.86
N GLY A 69 -4.81 -20.57 -8.03
CA GLY A 69 -4.00 -20.48 -6.81
C GLY A 69 -2.55 -20.07 -7.06
N HIS A 70 -2.21 -19.53 -8.24
CA HIS A 70 -0.89 -18.96 -8.44
C HIS A 70 -0.78 -17.61 -7.75
N ILE A 71 0.36 -17.37 -7.12
CA ILE A 71 0.67 -16.13 -6.41
C ILE A 71 1.60 -15.27 -7.27
N TYR A 72 1.16 -14.07 -7.55
CA TYR A 72 1.87 -13.06 -8.33
C TYR A 72 2.50 -12.04 -7.40
N ILE A 73 3.79 -11.77 -7.56
CA ILE A 73 4.53 -10.77 -6.77
C ILE A 73 5.04 -9.68 -7.71
N HIS A 74 4.65 -8.43 -7.44
CA HIS A 74 5.11 -7.27 -8.20
C HIS A 74 6.20 -6.53 -7.41
N HIS A 75 7.36 -6.30 -8.04
CA HIS A 75 8.53 -5.71 -7.40
C HIS A 75 9.34 -4.82 -8.34
N THR A 76 10.19 -3.94 -7.78
CA THR A 76 10.95 -2.95 -8.56
C THR A 76 12.18 -3.52 -9.25
N VAL A 77 12.52 -4.77 -9.04
CA VAL A 77 13.76 -5.44 -9.50
C VAL A 77 15.02 -4.86 -8.84
N HIS A 78 15.75 -5.68 -8.12
CA HIS A 78 16.99 -5.25 -7.49
C HIS A 78 18.08 -4.93 -8.52
N LYS A 79 18.96 -4.00 -8.19
CA LYS A 79 20.07 -3.57 -9.06
C LYS A 79 21.01 -4.70 -9.51
N THR A 80 21.12 -5.77 -8.69
CA THR A 80 21.96 -6.94 -8.96
C THR A 80 21.18 -8.14 -9.53
N SER A 81 19.89 -7.96 -9.89
CA SER A 81 19.11 -9.00 -10.55
C SER A 81 19.54 -9.14 -12.00
N GLU A 82 19.79 -10.38 -12.44
CA GLU A 82 20.11 -10.69 -13.85
C GLU A 82 18.85 -10.63 -14.71
N SER A 83 17.69 -11.02 -14.17
CA SER A 83 16.40 -10.86 -14.84
C SER A 83 15.86 -9.44 -14.64
N PRO A 84 15.33 -8.79 -15.70
CA PRO A 84 14.66 -7.51 -15.61
C PRO A 84 13.19 -7.61 -15.19
N ASP A 85 12.65 -8.82 -15.04
CA ASP A 85 11.23 -9.07 -14.82
C ASP A 85 10.76 -8.55 -13.46
N ALA A 86 9.71 -7.76 -13.48
CA ALA A 86 9.14 -7.12 -12.29
C ALA A 86 7.95 -7.88 -11.70
N VAL A 87 7.49 -8.95 -12.36
CA VAL A 87 6.44 -9.84 -11.87
C VAL A 87 6.97 -11.25 -11.80
N VAL A 88 6.87 -11.87 -10.63
CA VAL A 88 7.22 -13.27 -10.39
C VAL A 88 5.98 -14.04 -10.00
N VAL A 89 5.81 -15.23 -10.56
CA VAL A 89 4.65 -16.10 -10.34
C VAL A 89 5.11 -17.41 -9.71
N PHE A 90 4.45 -17.78 -8.62
CA PHE A 90 4.64 -19.03 -7.91
C PHE A 90 3.36 -19.87 -7.94
N ASP A 91 3.48 -21.17 -7.79
CA ASP A 91 2.34 -22.01 -7.42
C ASP A 91 1.99 -21.82 -5.92
N HIS A 92 0.87 -22.40 -5.48
CA HIS A 92 0.40 -22.31 -4.09
C HIS A 92 1.39 -22.90 -3.04
N LYS A 93 2.37 -23.68 -3.49
CA LYS A 93 3.44 -24.26 -2.64
C LYS A 93 4.68 -23.38 -2.58
N GLY A 94 4.74 -22.30 -3.38
CA GLY A 94 5.89 -21.41 -3.46
C GLY A 94 6.93 -21.83 -4.49
N LYS A 95 6.64 -22.80 -5.36
CA LYS A 95 7.52 -23.16 -6.44
C LYS A 95 7.40 -22.16 -7.58
N PHE A 96 8.53 -21.68 -8.10
CA PHE A 96 8.58 -20.76 -9.22
C PHE A 96 7.92 -21.35 -10.47
N VAL A 97 7.03 -20.58 -11.10
CA VAL A 97 6.35 -20.94 -12.34
C VAL A 97 6.92 -20.16 -13.52
N ARG A 98 6.94 -18.81 -13.44
CA ARG A 98 7.42 -17.91 -14.49
C ARG A 98 7.65 -16.50 -13.97
N SER A 99 8.25 -15.65 -14.79
CA SER A 99 8.38 -14.23 -14.58
C SER A 99 8.15 -13.45 -15.86
N PHE A 100 7.76 -12.17 -15.74
CA PHE A 100 7.53 -11.25 -16.86
C PHE A 100 7.53 -9.80 -16.36
N GLY A 101 7.25 -8.84 -17.27
CA GLY A 101 7.03 -7.46 -16.87
C GLY A 101 8.29 -6.62 -16.80
N ALA A 102 9.30 -6.89 -17.64
CA ALA A 102 10.52 -6.12 -17.69
C ALA A 102 10.31 -4.60 -17.87
N MET A 103 9.18 -4.18 -18.52
CA MET A 103 8.81 -2.79 -18.68
C MET A 103 8.55 -2.05 -17.35
N PHE A 104 8.19 -2.76 -16.29
CA PHE A 104 7.92 -2.17 -14.97
C PHE A 104 9.17 -2.03 -14.09
N ARG A 105 10.36 -2.31 -14.62
CA ARG A 105 11.59 -2.26 -13.85
C ARG A 105 11.81 -0.88 -13.21
N GLY A 106 11.84 -0.85 -11.89
CA GLY A 106 12.04 0.34 -11.09
C GLY A 106 10.78 1.16 -10.83
N GLY A 107 9.63 0.82 -11.47
CA GLY A 107 8.37 1.56 -11.34
C GLY A 107 7.22 0.73 -10.76
N ALA A 108 7.44 -0.55 -10.52
CA ALA A 108 6.43 -1.45 -9.96
C ALA A 108 5.78 -0.88 -8.70
N HIS A 109 4.44 -0.77 -8.68
CA HIS A 109 3.70 -0.29 -7.53
C HIS A 109 2.40 -1.10 -7.32
N GLY A 110 1.23 -0.57 -7.61
CA GLY A 110 -0.03 -1.28 -7.48
C GLY A 110 -0.19 -2.39 -8.51
N MET A 111 -0.73 -3.53 -8.09
CA MET A 111 -1.19 -4.60 -8.97
C MET A 111 -2.52 -5.10 -8.44
N HIS A 112 -3.51 -5.18 -9.33
CA HIS A 112 -4.84 -5.70 -9.02
C HIS A 112 -5.22 -6.77 -10.03
N LEU A 113 -5.74 -7.90 -9.55
CA LEU A 113 -6.29 -8.96 -10.38
C LEU A 113 -7.80 -8.88 -10.35
N THR A 114 -8.44 -8.91 -11.51
CA THR A 114 -9.89 -8.97 -11.60
C THR A 114 -10.33 -9.93 -12.68
N LYS A 115 -11.55 -10.44 -12.54
CA LYS A 115 -12.20 -11.34 -13.49
C LYS A 115 -13.28 -10.58 -14.26
N GLU A 116 -13.16 -10.57 -15.57
CA GLU A 116 -14.11 -9.98 -16.49
C GLU A 116 -14.79 -11.10 -17.29
N GLY A 117 -16.03 -11.40 -16.95
CA GLY A 117 -16.73 -12.57 -17.47
C GLY A 117 -16.02 -13.87 -17.06
N LYS A 118 -15.37 -14.54 -18.02
CA LYS A 118 -14.62 -15.78 -17.77
C LYS A 118 -13.11 -15.58 -17.77
N THR A 119 -12.61 -14.37 -18.07
CA THR A 119 -11.20 -14.07 -18.26
C THR A 119 -10.66 -13.25 -17.10
N GLU A 120 -9.48 -13.60 -16.62
CA GLU A 120 -8.76 -12.86 -15.61
C GLU A 120 -7.76 -11.91 -16.28
N TYR A 121 -7.60 -10.72 -15.67
CA TYR A 121 -6.68 -9.69 -16.10
C TYR A 121 -5.92 -9.11 -14.91
N LEU A 122 -4.71 -8.64 -15.20
CA LEU A 122 -3.89 -7.89 -14.27
C LEU A 122 -3.89 -6.41 -14.64
N TYR A 123 -4.10 -5.57 -13.66
CA TYR A 123 -4.01 -4.12 -13.76
C TYR A 123 -2.79 -3.65 -12.97
N PHE A 124 -1.98 -2.80 -13.56
CA PHE A 124 -0.73 -2.32 -12.96
C PHE A 124 -0.67 -0.82 -12.90
N CYS A 125 -0.18 -0.29 -11.79
CA CYS A 125 0.32 1.05 -11.66
C CYS A 125 1.86 1.02 -11.70
N ASP A 126 2.44 1.81 -12.57
CA ASP A 126 3.88 2.07 -12.61
C ASP A 126 4.12 3.53 -12.24
N GLU A 127 4.60 3.75 -11.02
CA GLU A 127 4.73 5.08 -10.46
C GLU A 127 5.92 5.88 -11.04
N LYS A 128 6.94 5.18 -11.54
CA LYS A 128 8.14 5.79 -12.11
C LYS A 128 7.89 6.25 -13.55
N HIS A 129 7.22 5.41 -14.34
CA HIS A 129 6.95 5.71 -15.75
C HIS A 129 5.64 6.48 -15.92
N GLY A 130 4.85 6.66 -14.85
CA GLY A 130 3.61 7.42 -14.86
C GLY A 130 2.55 6.79 -15.76
N ILE A 131 2.39 5.48 -15.68
CA ILE A 131 1.42 4.73 -16.48
C ILE A 131 0.54 3.83 -15.62
N ILE A 132 -0.66 3.61 -16.14
CA ILE A 132 -1.56 2.53 -15.73
C ILE A 132 -1.79 1.61 -16.92
N THR A 133 -1.91 0.31 -16.69
CA THR A 133 -2.06 -0.64 -17.80
C THR A 133 -2.86 -1.86 -17.37
N LYS A 134 -3.63 -2.41 -18.31
CA LYS A 134 -4.30 -3.69 -18.22
C LYS A 134 -3.57 -4.71 -19.05
N ARG A 135 -3.34 -5.88 -18.49
CA ARG A 135 -2.60 -6.97 -19.13
C ARG A 135 -3.34 -8.30 -18.99
N THR A 136 -3.08 -9.21 -19.93
CA THR A 136 -3.47 -10.61 -19.76
C THR A 136 -2.68 -11.25 -18.62
N MET A 137 -3.12 -12.41 -18.13
CA MET A 137 -2.37 -13.18 -17.13
C MET A 137 -0.97 -13.58 -17.60
N LYS A 138 -0.66 -13.52 -18.90
CA LYS A 138 0.67 -13.74 -19.48
C LYS A 138 1.53 -12.49 -19.55
N GLY A 139 0.97 -11.31 -19.21
CA GLY A 139 1.65 -10.02 -19.29
C GLY A 139 1.51 -9.30 -20.64
N GLU A 140 0.72 -9.83 -21.57
CA GLU A 140 0.44 -9.20 -22.86
C GLU A 140 -0.43 -7.95 -22.65
N GLU A 141 -0.15 -6.89 -23.41
CA GLU A 141 -0.89 -5.64 -23.30
C GLU A 141 -2.30 -5.74 -23.82
N VAL A 142 -3.26 -5.23 -23.03
CA VAL A 142 -4.62 -4.95 -23.48
C VAL A 142 -4.77 -3.46 -23.76
N TRP A 143 -4.36 -2.62 -22.82
CA TRP A 143 -4.22 -1.19 -22.98
C TRP A 143 -3.20 -0.61 -22.00
N THR A 144 -2.63 0.54 -22.35
CA THR A 144 -1.73 1.34 -21.51
C THR A 144 -2.09 2.81 -21.62
N MET A 145 -2.16 3.51 -20.49
CA MET A 145 -2.48 4.93 -20.42
C MET A 145 -1.45 5.66 -19.57
N GLY A 146 -1.11 6.88 -19.98
CA GLY A 146 -0.36 7.84 -19.19
C GLY A 146 -1.27 8.66 -18.27
N TYR A 147 -0.84 9.88 -17.97
CA TYR A 147 -1.62 10.81 -17.14
C TYR A 147 -2.98 11.17 -17.81
N PRO A 148 -4.03 11.43 -17.00
CA PRO A 148 -5.36 11.75 -17.51
C PRO A 148 -5.42 13.16 -18.10
N GLN A 149 -5.21 13.27 -19.41
CA GLN A 149 -5.15 14.57 -20.10
C GLN A 149 -6.47 15.34 -20.04
N ASP A 150 -7.59 14.64 -19.93
CA ASP A 150 -8.93 15.23 -19.82
C ASP A 150 -9.22 15.76 -18.41
N SER A 151 -8.39 15.43 -17.43
CA SER A 151 -8.55 15.95 -16.05
C SER A 151 -8.13 17.41 -15.97
N PRO A 152 -8.90 18.27 -15.28
CA PRO A 152 -8.52 19.66 -15.00
C PRO A 152 -7.13 19.80 -14.35
N ILE A 153 -6.68 18.77 -13.64
CA ILE A 153 -5.38 18.75 -12.95
C ILE A 153 -4.21 18.61 -13.92
N TYR A 154 -4.44 17.91 -15.05
CA TYR A 154 -3.42 17.61 -16.06
C TYR A 154 -3.68 18.27 -17.40
N GLN A 155 -4.70 19.11 -17.52
CA GLN A 155 -4.88 19.97 -18.70
C GLN A 155 -3.70 20.92 -18.86
N LYS A 156 -3.20 21.04 -20.07
CA LYS A 156 -2.18 22.05 -20.40
C LYS A 156 -2.80 23.42 -20.31
N GLY A 157 -2.59 24.13 -19.21
CA GLY A 157 -2.87 25.55 -19.16
C GLY A 157 -1.93 26.34 -20.11
N PRO A 158 -2.25 27.58 -20.47
CA PRO A 158 -1.36 28.44 -21.24
C PRO A 158 0.02 28.51 -20.56
N GLY A 159 1.08 28.08 -21.28
CA GLY A 159 2.46 28.10 -20.79
C GLY A 159 2.94 26.87 -20.03
N SER A 160 2.12 25.82 -19.86
CA SER A 160 2.61 24.57 -19.25
C SER A 160 3.39 23.73 -20.26
N THR A 161 4.61 23.37 -19.93
CA THR A 161 5.48 22.52 -20.74
C THR A 161 5.81 21.24 -19.98
N GLY A 162 5.54 20.09 -20.58
CA GLY A 162 5.97 18.79 -20.07
C GLY A 162 4.84 17.85 -19.61
N PRO A 163 5.17 16.61 -19.30
CA PRO A 163 4.24 15.67 -18.71
C PRO A 163 3.80 16.19 -17.35
N GLY A 164 2.51 16.25 -17.11
CA GLY A 164 1.97 16.79 -15.88
C GLY A 164 1.58 18.25 -15.91
N GLY A 165 1.29 18.80 -17.07
CA GLY A 165 0.63 20.08 -17.44
C GLY A 165 0.45 21.16 -16.39
N ALA A 166 -0.07 20.89 -15.20
CA ALA A 166 -0.21 21.81 -14.11
C ALA A 166 1.06 21.87 -13.28
N ALA A 167 1.83 22.94 -13.40
CA ALA A 167 2.92 23.30 -12.47
C ALA A 167 3.96 22.21 -12.18
N GLY A 168 4.31 21.36 -13.13
CA GLY A 168 5.37 20.36 -12.96
C GLY A 168 4.97 19.12 -12.13
N LEU A 169 3.69 18.84 -12.00
CA LEU A 169 3.19 17.61 -11.41
C LEU A 169 3.50 16.42 -12.33
N ASN A 170 4.11 15.40 -11.78
CA ASN A 170 4.32 14.12 -12.44
C ASN A 170 3.19 13.16 -12.03
N TYR A 171 2.54 12.52 -12.99
CA TYR A 171 1.58 11.46 -12.71
C TYR A 171 2.33 10.24 -12.15
N ARG A 172 1.97 9.84 -10.94
CA ARG A 172 2.60 8.73 -10.22
C ARG A 172 1.54 7.88 -9.54
N PRO A 173 0.86 7.01 -10.33
CA PRO A 173 -0.28 6.24 -9.87
C PRO A 173 0.11 5.20 -8.82
N THR A 174 -0.79 4.97 -7.87
CA THR A 174 -0.51 4.09 -6.73
C THR A 174 -1.22 2.75 -6.81
N ASN A 175 -2.54 2.72 -6.95
CA ASN A 175 -3.30 1.48 -6.97
C ASN A 175 -4.65 1.64 -7.67
N PHE A 176 -5.32 0.51 -7.93
CA PHE A 176 -6.66 0.41 -8.51
C PHE A 176 -7.70 0.01 -7.47
N ALA A 177 -8.93 0.51 -7.65
CA ALA A 177 -10.17 -0.11 -7.17
C ALA A 177 -11.06 -0.35 -8.39
N ILE A 178 -11.62 -1.55 -8.54
CA ILE A 178 -12.42 -1.91 -9.72
C ILE A 178 -13.81 -2.35 -9.24
N ALA A 179 -14.85 -1.73 -9.78
CA ALA A 179 -16.23 -2.05 -9.48
C ALA A 179 -16.75 -3.21 -10.36
N PRO A 180 -17.88 -3.86 -9.97
CA PRO A 180 -18.47 -4.94 -10.76
C PRO A 180 -18.92 -4.53 -12.17
N ASN A 181 -19.23 -3.26 -12.40
CA ASN A 181 -19.56 -2.71 -13.72
C ASN A 181 -18.31 -2.35 -14.53
N MET A 182 -17.11 -2.64 -14.00
CA MET A 182 -15.80 -2.35 -14.56
C MET A 182 -15.39 -0.88 -14.54
N ASP A 183 -16.13 0.02 -13.94
CA ASP A 183 -15.62 1.34 -13.59
C ASP A 183 -14.51 1.16 -12.57
N PHE A 184 -13.50 2.04 -12.62
CA PHE A 184 -12.37 1.91 -11.72
C PHE A 184 -11.81 3.26 -11.27
N TRP A 185 -11.14 3.23 -10.15
CA TRP A 185 -10.47 4.39 -9.56
C TRP A 185 -8.98 4.16 -9.44
N VAL A 186 -8.22 5.23 -9.68
CA VAL A 186 -6.76 5.24 -9.50
C VAL A 186 -6.35 6.43 -8.66
N GLY A 187 -5.56 6.20 -7.63
CA GLY A 187 -4.94 7.26 -6.86
C GLY A 187 -3.63 7.73 -7.48
N ASP A 188 -3.43 9.04 -7.57
CA ASP A 188 -2.15 9.64 -7.97
C ASP A 188 -1.37 10.10 -6.72
N GLY A 189 -1.08 9.12 -5.84
CA GLY A 189 -0.64 9.40 -4.48
C GLY A 189 0.75 9.99 -4.34
N TYR A 190 1.60 9.92 -5.36
CA TYR A 190 2.92 10.53 -5.38
C TYR A 190 3.03 11.70 -6.36
N GLY A 191 1.96 11.96 -7.09
CA GLY A 191 1.85 13.07 -8.03
C GLY A 191 0.97 14.19 -7.52
N SER A 192 -0.28 14.23 -7.97
CA SER A 192 -1.21 15.33 -7.70
C SER A 192 -2.02 15.18 -6.40
N TYR A 193 -2.04 13.99 -5.79
CA TYR A 193 -2.88 13.60 -4.65
C TYR A 193 -4.38 13.51 -4.96
N TYR A 194 -4.75 13.53 -6.24
CA TYR A 194 -6.13 13.32 -6.67
C TYR A 194 -6.43 11.85 -6.95
N MET A 195 -7.71 11.53 -6.88
CA MET A 195 -8.29 10.29 -7.38
C MET A 195 -8.89 10.55 -8.76
N PHE A 196 -8.73 9.57 -9.64
CA PHE A 196 -9.28 9.58 -10.99
C PHE A 196 -10.23 8.40 -11.14
N HIS A 197 -11.48 8.70 -11.50
CA HIS A 197 -12.54 7.74 -11.74
C HIS A 197 -12.71 7.54 -13.25
N TYR A 198 -12.68 6.30 -13.69
CA TYR A 198 -12.76 5.92 -15.11
C TYR A 198 -13.89 4.94 -15.36
N SER A 199 -14.51 5.05 -16.54
CA SER A 199 -15.34 3.98 -17.11
C SER A 199 -14.52 3.15 -18.10
N GLN A 200 -14.65 1.81 -18.03
CA GLN A 200 -14.00 0.89 -18.96
C GLN A 200 -14.95 0.44 -20.11
N GLN A 201 -16.01 1.21 -20.39
CA GLN A 201 -16.89 0.93 -21.50
C GLN A 201 -16.22 1.36 -22.81
N GLY A 202 -15.73 0.39 -23.60
CA GLY A 202 -15.05 0.63 -24.88
C GLY A 202 -13.63 0.06 -24.92
N HIS A 203 -12.88 0.43 -25.97
CA HIS A 203 -11.50 -0.07 -26.16
C HIS A 203 -10.51 0.54 -25.17
N PHE A 204 -10.72 1.78 -24.78
CA PHE A 204 -9.89 2.51 -23.82
C PHE A 204 -10.75 3.09 -22.71
N PRO A 205 -10.25 3.13 -21.47
CA PRO A 205 -10.93 3.79 -20.37
C PRO A 205 -11.15 5.28 -20.62
N LYS A 206 -12.31 5.78 -20.21
CA LYS A 206 -12.67 7.20 -20.28
C LYS A 206 -12.75 7.79 -18.89
N LEU A 207 -12.09 8.92 -18.66
CA LEU A 207 -12.18 9.64 -17.41
C LEU A 207 -13.63 10.14 -17.20
N LEU A 208 -14.20 9.82 -16.04
CA LEU A 208 -15.51 10.26 -15.60
C LEU A 208 -15.41 11.43 -14.64
N ASN A 209 -14.50 11.34 -13.65
CA ASN A 209 -14.38 12.35 -12.61
C ASN A 209 -12.96 12.44 -12.05
N THR A 210 -12.65 13.56 -11.41
CA THR A 210 -11.43 13.83 -10.66
C THR A 210 -11.83 14.44 -9.31
N PHE A 211 -11.40 13.85 -8.19
CA PHE A 211 -11.81 14.30 -6.85
C PHE A 211 -10.68 14.12 -5.83
N GLY A 212 -10.90 14.63 -4.62
CA GLY A 212 -9.88 14.65 -3.58
C GLY A 212 -8.85 15.77 -3.84
N GLY A 213 -7.59 15.41 -3.71
CA GLY A 213 -6.48 16.36 -3.85
C GLY A 213 -6.11 17.06 -2.55
N PRO A 214 -5.02 17.85 -2.55
CA PRO A 214 -4.58 18.55 -1.35
C PRO A 214 -5.61 19.58 -0.91
N PRO A 215 -5.65 19.96 0.39
CA PRO A 215 -6.51 21.04 0.87
C PRO A 215 -6.29 22.33 0.08
N PRO A 216 -7.34 23.17 -0.10
CA PRO A 216 -7.22 24.44 -0.80
C PRO A 216 -6.06 25.30 -0.28
N GLY A 217 -5.24 25.81 -1.18
CA GLY A 217 -4.07 26.62 -0.85
C GLY A 217 -2.82 25.83 -0.42
N GLN A 218 -2.94 24.54 -0.29
CA GLN A 218 -1.81 23.62 -0.11
C GLN A 218 -1.64 22.85 -1.42
N GLY A 219 -0.71 23.25 -2.27
CA GLY A 219 -0.31 22.39 -3.40
C GLY A 219 0.14 21.03 -2.89
N PRO A 220 0.23 19.99 -3.75
CA PRO A 220 0.94 18.77 -3.40
C PRO A 220 2.27 19.23 -2.85
N ALA A 221 2.57 18.89 -1.60
CA ALA A 221 3.67 19.49 -0.84
C ALA A 221 4.91 19.50 -1.73
N GLY A 222 5.18 20.65 -2.31
CA GLY A 222 6.40 20.87 -3.06
C GLY A 222 7.50 20.40 -2.14
N ARG A 223 8.36 19.50 -2.57
CA ARG A 223 9.40 18.82 -1.80
C ARG A 223 9.99 19.69 -0.72
N GLY A 224 9.23 19.92 0.35
CA GLY A 224 9.66 20.53 1.59
C GLY A 224 10.54 19.48 2.25
N ARG A 225 11.80 19.79 2.44
CA ARG A 225 12.79 19.00 3.12
C ARG A 225 12.20 18.28 4.33
N GLY A 226 12.13 16.94 4.28
CA GLY A 226 12.06 16.13 5.49
C GLY A 226 10.71 15.55 5.90
N GLY A 227 9.88 15.03 4.97
CA GLY A 227 8.82 14.06 5.32
C GLY A 227 9.32 12.62 5.11
N PRO A 228 8.96 11.66 5.96
CA PRO A 228 9.23 10.24 5.70
C PRO A 228 8.30 9.76 4.60
N GLY A 229 8.80 9.71 3.36
CA GLY A 229 8.01 9.26 2.22
C GLY A 229 8.55 9.67 0.86
N ALA A 230 9.80 10.08 0.75
CA ALA A 230 10.43 10.17 -0.55
C ALA A 230 10.55 8.75 -1.12
N GLY A 231 9.79 8.47 -2.18
CA GLY A 231 9.83 7.20 -2.90
C GLY A 231 11.25 6.87 -3.38
N PRO A 232 11.54 5.59 -3.60
CA PRO A 232 12.85 5.14 -4.06
C PRO A 232 13.04 5.55 -5.52
N GLY A 233 14.05 6.38 -5.81
CA GLY A 233 14.49 6.54 -7.18
C GLY A 233 14.95 7.92 -7.63
N GLY A 234 15.35 8.82 -6.73
CA GLY A 234 16.15 9.98 -7.13
C GLY A 234 17.65 9.64 -6.98
N PRO A 235 18.53 10.00 -7.96
CA PRO A 235 19.96 9.86 -7.77
C PRO A 235 20.41 10.71 -6.58
N PRO A 236 21.47 10.31 -5.83
CA PRO A 236 21.96 11.10 -4.72
C PRO A 236 22.40 12.48 -5.24
N ALA A 237 21.89 13.53 -4.63
CA ALA A 237 22.35 14.87 -4.89
C ALA A 237 23.84 14.92 -4.54
N GLN A 238 24.68 15.25 -5.53
CA GLN A 238 26.10 15.49 -5.33
C GLN A 238 26.27 16.64 -4.33
N ALA A 239 26.96 16.33 -3.26
CA ALA A 239 27.36 17.29 -2.26
C ALA A 239 28.35 18.30 -2.89
N GLN A 240 27.92 19.55 -3.06
CA GLN A 240 28.87 20.66 -3.23
C GLN A 240 29.35 21.08 -1.86
N GLY A 241 30.69 21.16 -1.73
CA GLY A 241 31.40 21.40 -0.51
C GLY A 241 31.13 22.78 0.12
N GLY A 242 31.00 22.78 1.41
CA GLY A 242 30.97 23.92 2.29
C GLY A 242 31.52 23.54 3.66
N ALA A 243 32.41 24.33 4.18
CA ALA A 243 33.35 24.16 5.29
C ALA A 243 32.72 23.75 6.66
N PRO A 244 33.58 23.30 7.62
CA PRO A 244 33.12 22.59 8.83
C PRO A 244 32.73 23.57 9.94
N GLY A 245 31.57 23.38 10.50
CA GLY A 245 31.09 24.12 11.65
C GLY A 245 29.94 23.43 12.37
N ALA A 246 30.24 22.97 13.58
CA ALA A 246 29.33 22.64 14.67
C ALA A 246 28.30 21.50 14.44
N VAL A 247 28.55 20.40 15.10
CA VAL A 247 27.64 19.27 15.32
C VAL A 247 26.56 19.63 16.35
N PRO A 248 25.29 19.60 16.02
CA PRO A 248 24.28 19.40 17.04
C PRO A 248 23.79 17.94 17.01
N GLY A 249 23.72 17.35 18.18
CA GLY A 249 23.45 15.96 18.49
C GLY A 249 22.36 15.29 17.70
N GLY A 250 22.64 14.07 17.25
CA GLY A 250 21.70 13.14 16.67
C GLY A 250 20.63 12.72 17.66
N GLY A 251 19.48 13.40 17.59
CA GLY A 251 18.29 12.98 18.30
C GLY A 251 17.78 11.64 17.74
N ARG A 252 17.98 10.57 18.47
CA ARG A 252 17.23 9.32 18.32
C ARG A 252 15.75 9.69 18.32
N ARG A 253 15.07 9.57 17.19
CA ARG A 253 13.60 9.58 17.18
C ARG A 253 13.13 8.25 17.75
N GLY A 254 12.93 8.23 19.07
CA GLY A 254 12.22 7.18 19.76
C GLY A 254 10.83 7.07 19.15
N GLY A 255 10.35 5.83 18.96
CA GLY A 255 8.99 5.57 18.53
C GLY A 255 8.01 6.16 19.53
N GLY A 256 7.47 7.33 19.22
CA GLY A 256 6.31 7.85 19.91
C GLY A 256 5.10 6.98 19.56
N PRO A 257 4.05 6.99 20.37
CA PRO A 257 2.82 6.26 20.06
C PRO A 257 2.30 6.70 18.68
N PRO A 258 1.60 5.80 17.97
CA PRO A 258 1.03 6.12 16.67
C PRO A 258 0.24 7.43 16.77
N ARG A 259 0.58 8.40 15.94
CA ARG A 259 -0.20 9.63 15.89
C ARG A 259 -1.52 9.32 15.19
N GLY A 260 -2.63 9.73 15.78
CA GLY A 260 -3.96 9.60 15.18
C GLY A 260 -4.10 10.30 13.82
N PRO A 261 -5.29 10.24 13.21
CA PRO A 261 -5.57 10.90 11.94
C PRO A 261 -5.23 12.39 11.98
N VAL A 262 -4.77 12.91 10.85
CA VAL A 262 -4.57 14.35 10.68
C VAL A 262 -5.94 15.00 10.51
N ASN A 263 -6.20 16.08 11.22
CA ASN A 263 -7.42 16.88 11.05
C ASN A 263 -7.37 17.64 9.71
N ALA A 264 -7.74 16.96 8.64
CA ALA A 264 -7.84 17.49 7.29
C ALA A 264 -9.29 17.34 6.79
N PRO A 265 -9.79 18.26 5.93
CA PRO A 265 -11.12 18.12 5.32
C PRO A 265 -11.32 16.71 4.75
N ILE A 266 -12.53 16.17 4.89
CA ILE A 266 -12.81 14.79 4.46
C ILE A 266 -12.67 14.59 2.95
N ASP A 267 -12.93 15.64 2.19
CA ASP A 267 -12.83 15.71 0.73
C ASP A 267 -11.40 15.99 0.23
N SER A 268 -10.44 16.22 1.14
CA SER A 268 -9.04 16.40 0.78
C SER A 268 -8.25 15.12 0.98
N MET A 269 -7.14 14.97 0.26
CA MET A 269 -6.25 13.81 0.33
C MET A 269 -4.80 14.21 0.41
N ASN A 270 -4.03 13.37 1.09
CA ASN A 270 -2.59 13.47 1.15
C ASN A 270 -2.00 12.07 0.90
N ASN A 271 -1.50 11.84 -0.31
CA ASN A 271 -0.99 10.55 -0.72
C ASN A 271 -2.07 9.43 -0.71
N PRO A 272 -3.16 9.54 -1.52
CA PRO A 272 -4.10 8.43 -1.72
C PRO A 272 -3.34 7.24 -2.28
N HIS A 273 -3.43 6.09 -1.57
CA HIS A 273 -2.49 5.01 -1.83
C HIS A 273 -3.18 3.69 -2.23
N GLY A 274 -3.76 2.97 -1.28
CA GLY A 274 -4.56 1.80 -1.54
C GLY A 274 -6.01 2.17 -1.82
N ASN A 275 -6.64 1.46 -2.75
CA ASN A 275 -8.04 1.67 -3.09
C ASN A 275 -8.74 0.32 -3.21
N MET A 276 -9.99 0.22 -2.80
CA MET A 276 -10.81 -0.99 -2.96
C MET A 276 -12.29 -0.62 -3.05
N VAL A 277 -13.01 -1.27 -3.95
CA VAL A 277 -14.48 -1.27 -3.87
C VAL A 277 -14.89 -2.33 -2.85
N ASP A 278 -15.48 -1.88 -1.75
CA ASP A 278 -16.00 -2.72 -0.69
C ASP A 278 -17.39 -3.22 -1.05
N LEU A 279 -17.50 -4.53 -1.23
CA LEU A 279 -18.72 -5.25 -1.58
C LEU A 279 -19.25 -6.09 -0.43
N ARG A 280 -18.82 -5.87 0.82
CA ARG A 280 -19.33 -6.60 2.00
C ARG A 280 -20.83 -6.39 2.21
N ASP A 281 -21.34 -5.22 1.81
CA ASP A 281 -22.76 -4.99 1.55
C ASP A 281 -22.98 -4.76 0.04
N PRO A 282 -23.36 -5.81 -0.72
CA PRO A 282 -23.51 -5.68 -2.19
C PRO A 282 -24.65 -4.74 -2.61
N ALA A 283 -25.60 -4.46 -1.70
CA ALA A 283 -26.67 -3.49 -1.97
C ALA A 283 -26.20 -2.04 -1.83
N LYS A 284 -25.09 -1.81 -1.15
CA LYS A 284 -24.51 -0.49 -0.89
C LYS A 284 -22.99 -0.51 -1.06
N PRO A 285 -22.50 -0.78 -2.28
CA PRO A 285 -21.07 -0.79 -2.53
C PRO A 285 -20.47 0.59 -2.27
N ILE A 286 -19.27 0.62 -1.69
CA ILE A 286 -18.55 1.85 -1.38
C ILE A 286 -17.09 1.74 -1.83
N LEU A 287 -16.47 2.89 -2.08
CA LEU A 287 -15.04 2.99 -2.36
C LEU A 287 -14.29 3.30 -1.06
N LEU A 288 -13.33 2.47 -0.71
CA LEU A 288 -12.35 2.73 0.35
C LEU A 288 -11.09 3.33 -0.28
N VAL A 289 -10.60 4.43 0.30
CA VAL A 289 -9.34 5.07 -0.09
C VAL A 289 -8.45 5.21 1.12
N ALA A 290 -7.26 4.64 1.04
CA ALA A 290 -6.20 4.85 2.02
C ALA A 290 -5.60 6.25 1.83
N ASP A 291 -6.08 7.22 2.56
CA ASP A 291 -5.52 8.57 2.64
C ASP A 291 -4.30 8.56 3.58
N ARG A 292 -3.24 7.90 3.07
CA ARG A 292 -2.08 7.46 3.86
C ARG A 292 -1.35 8.59 4.56
N GLY A 293 -1.15 9.71 3.87
CA GLY A 293 -0.47 10.87 4.45
C GLY A 293 -1.26 11.53 5.57
N ASN A 294 -2.59 11.44 5.54
CA ASN A 294 -3.49 11.90 6.59
C ASN A 294 -3.80 10.82 7.64
N ARG A 295 -3.23 9.60 7.51
CA ARG A 295 -3.35 8.49 8.48
C ARG A 295 -4.77 8.05 8.73
N ARG A 296 -5.55 7.89 7.67
CA ARG A 296 -6.96 7.54 7.73
C ARG A 296 -7.38 6.76 6.50
N ILE A 297 -8.52 6.12 6.59
CA ILE A 297 -9.23 5.55 5.46
C ILE A 297 -10.48 6.39 5.26
N VAL A 298 -10.71 6.87 4.05
CA VAL A 298 -11.93 7.61 3.72
C VAL A 298 -12.84 6.72 2.93
N ARG A 299 -14.13 6.67 3.30
CA ARG A 299 -15.17 5.97 2.57
C ARG A 299 -15.87 6.95 1.62
N TYR A 300 -16.09 6.51 0.40
CA TYR A 300 -16.80 7.27 -0.64
C TYR A 300 -17.95 6.44 -1.19
N THR A 301 -19.01 7.11 -1.66
CA THR A 301 -19.96 6.47 -2.59
C THR A 301 -19.26 6.19 -3.92
N LEU A 302 -19.85 5.33 -4.76
CA LEU A 302 -19.32 5.13 -6.12
C LEU A 302 -19.52 6.34 -7.03
N ASP A 303 -20.27 7.36 -6.57
CA ASP A 303 -20.39 8.69 -7.21
C ASP A 303 -19.36 9.70 -6.65
N ASP A 304 -18.28 9.20 -6.04
CA ASP A 304 -17.14 9.99 -5.56
C ASP A 304 -17.44 10.99 -4.43
N LYS A 305 -18.54 10.77 -3.69
CA LYS A 305 -18.91 11.64 -2.55
C LYS A 305 -18.37 11.04 -1.24
N PRO A 306 -17.67 11.82 -0.41
CA PRO A 306 -17.17 11.33 0.87
C PRO A 306 -18.34 11.01 1.82
N ILE A 307 -18.22 9.92 2.56
CA ILE A 307 -19.21 9.45 3.55
C ILE A 307 -18.69 9.72 4.96
N ASP A 308 -17.59 9.09 5.33
CA ASP A 308 -16.96 9.18 6.64
C ASP A 308 -15.51 8.67 6.63
N ILE A 309 -14.92 8.57 7.82
CA ILE A 309 -13.55 8.16 8.04
C ILE A 309 -13.53 6.91 8.91
N VAL A 310 -12.73 5.91 8.52
CA VAL A 310 -12.37 4.75 9.33
C VAL A 310 -10.99 4.97 9.94
N GLU A 311 -10.92 4.84 11.24
CA GLU A 311 -9.70 4.96 12.02
C GLU A 311 -9.10 3.57 12.37
N GLY A 312 -7.94 3.54 13.03
CA GLY A 312 -7.30 2.31 13.48
C GLY A 312 -6.09 1.89 12.65
N THR A 313 -5.73 2.69 11.64
CA THR A 313 -4.50 2.54 10.85
C THR A 313 -3.64 3.80 10.97
N VAL A 314 -2.32 3.67 10.73
CA VAL A 314 -1.39 4.80 10.78
C VAL A 314 -0.95 5.21 9.38
N GLN A 315 -0.54 4.26 8.56
CA GLN A 315 -0.10 4.49 7.19
C GLN A 315 -0.63 3.37 6.26
N PRO A 316 -1.97 3.27 6.07
CA PRO A 316 -2.57 2.19 5.29
C PRO A 316 -2.07 2.22 3.85
N CYS A 317 -1.70 1.06 3.30
CA CYS A 317 -1.13 0.98 1.96
C CYS A 317 -2.01 0.25 0.94
N HIS A 318 -2.77 -0.73 1.36
CA HIS A 318 -3.57 -1.60 0.49
C HIS A 318 -4.76 -2.17 1.25
N PHE A 319 -5.71 -2.74 0.52
CA PHE A 319 -6.88 -3.43 1.07
C PHE A 319 -7.12 -4.72 0.31
N HIS A 320 -7.49 -5.76 1.03
CA HIS A 320 -8.07 -6.95 0.42
C HIS A 320 -9.13 -7.55 1.36
N GLU A 321 -10.30 -7.85 0.81
CA GLU A 321 -11.43 -8.37 1.56
C GLU A 321 -11.53 -9.90 1.42
N ARG A 322 -11.88 -10.58 2.49
CA ARG A 322 -12.29 -11.98 2.47
C ARG A 322 -13.25 -12.28 3.61
N LYS A 323 -14.44 -12.82 3.27
CA LYS A 323 -15.46 -13.28 4.24
C LYS A 323 -15.82 -12.22 5.30
N GLY A 324 -15.91 -10.95 4.88
CA GLY A 324 -16.26 -9.83 5.75
C GLY A 324 -15.08 -9.19 6.50
N SER A 325 -13.89 -9.78 6.46
CA SER A 325 -12.69 -9.18 7.02
C SER A 325 -11.85 -8.48 5.96
N ILE A 326 -11.24 -7.35 6.30
CA ILE A 326 -10.30 -6.63 5.44
C ILE A 326 -8.90 -6.74 6.04
N VAL A 327 -7.91 -7.15 5.24
CA VAL A 327 -6.50 -7.05 5.58
C VAL A 327 -5.90 -5.76 5.05
N ILE A 328 -5.15 -5.07 5.89
CA ILE A 328 -4.52 -3.78 5.61
C ILE A 328 -3.06 -3.85 6.03
N PRO A 329 -2.11 -3.84 5.09
CA PRO A 329 -0.71 -3.62 5.41
C PRO A 329 -0.52 -2.13 5.72
N ASP A 330 0.09 -1.84 6.86
CA ASP A 330 0.37 -0.49 7.32
C ASP A 330 1.87 -0.23 7.27
N LEU A 331 2.29 0.77 6.50
CA LEU A 331 3.71 1.07 6.25
C LEU A 331 4.51 1.33 7.53
N SER A 332 3.84 1.64 8.64
CA SER A 332 4.46 1.85 9.95
C SER A 332 4.82 0.55 10.67
N GLY A 333 4.46 -0.61 10.14
CA GLY A 333 4.88 -1.92 10.64
C GLY A 333 3.80 -3.00 10.77
N PRO A 334 2.56 -2.73 11.24
CA PRO A 334 1.58 -3.81 11.42
C PRO A 334 0.91 -4.22 10.12
N VAL A 335 0.42 -5.47 10.11
CA VAL A 335 -0.66 -5.94 9.25
C VAL A 335 -1.93 -5.98 10.10
N THR A 336 -2.91 -5.17 9.71
CA THR A 336 -4.14 -4.96 10.48
C THR A 336 -5.29 -5.74 9.85
N LEU A 337 -6.10 -6.37 10.66
CA LEU A 337 -7.39 -6.93 10.23
C LEU A 337 -8.53 -6.06 10.77
N LEU A 338 -9.48 -5.73 9.89
CA LEU A 338 -10.75 -5.11 10.27
C LEU A 338 -11.88 -6.11 10.10
N ASP A 339 -12.90 -6.00 10.95
CA ASP A 339 -14.15 -6.74 10.84
C ASP A 339 -15.14 -6.10 9.82
N LYS A 340 -16.33 -6.71 9.71
CA LYS A 340 -17.39 -6.21 8.83
C LYS A 340 -17.87 -4.79 9.16
N ASP A 341 -17.67 -4.34 10.39
CA ASP A 341 -18.06 -3.01 10.89
C ASP A 341 -16.88 -2.01 10.87
N ASN A 342 -15.77 -2.37 10.22
CA ASN A 342 -14.52 -1.62 10.13
C ASN A 342 -13.82 -1.40 11.50
N LYS A 343 -14.10 -2.25 12.48
CA LYS A 343 -13.38 -2.24 13.76
C LYS A 343 -12.13 -3.10 13.65
N VAL A 344 -11.07 -2.67 14.31
CA VAL A 344 -9.83 -3.43 14.37
C VAL A 344 -10.06 -4.73 15.14
N ILE A 345 -9.79 -5.87 14.47
CA ILE A 345 -9.74 -7.20 15.09
C ILE A 345 -8.36 -7.37 15.75
N VAL A 346 -7.29 -7.15 14.98
CA VAL A 346 -5.93 -7.37 15.44
C VAL A 346 -4.90 -6.59 14.64
N HIS A 347 -3.81 -6.21 15.26
CA HIS A 347 -2.58 -5.73 14.63
C HIS A 347 -1.50 -6.80 14.77
N MET A 348 -0.92 -7.26 13.66
CA MET A 348 0.06 -8.34 13.62
C MET A 348 1.43 -7.84 13.19
N GLY A 349 2.49 -8.40 13.77
CA GLY A 349 3.86 -8.22 13.29
C GLY A 349 4.49 -6.86 13.55
N GLN A 350 3.88 -6.03 14.39
CA GLN A 350 4.51 -4.81 14.90
C GLN A 350 5.52 -5.16 15.99
N GLY A 351 6.66 -4.51 15.99
CA GLY A 351 7.66 -4.70 17.03
C GLY A 351 8.69 -3.58 17.07
N PRO A 352 9.38 -3.47 18.23
CA PRO A 352 10.47 -2.51 18.36
C PRO A 352 11.73 -2.98 17.61
N ASN A 353 12.61 -2.03 17.31
CA ASN A 353 13.94 -2.30 16.77
C ASN A 353 14.00 -2.93 15.36
N ASN A 354 12.96 -2.74 14.56
CA ASN A 354 13.03 -3.11 13.16
C ASN A 354 14.22 -2.41 12.45
N PRO A 355 14.94 -3.12 11.57
CA PRO A 355 15.99 -2.51 10.79
C PRO A 355 15.42 -1.46 9.83
N PRO A 356 16.23 -0.51 9.36
CA PRO A 356 15.83 0.38 8.27
C PRO A 356 15.45 -0.43 7.02
N ARG A 357 14.47 0.05 6.25
CA ARG A 357 14.03 -0.61 5.00
C ARG A 357 15.16 -0.78 3.96
N THR A 358 16.21 0.04 4.06
CA THR A 358 17.40 -0.02 3.20
C THR A 358 18.40 -1.10 3.61
N THR A 359 18.09 -1.90 4.63
CA THR A 359 18.95 -2.99 5.08
C THR A 359 19.00 -4.09 4.01
N GLU A 360 20.21 -4.39 3.53
CA GLU A 360 20.45 -5.50 2.58
C GLU A 360 20.78 -6.82 3.30
N ASP A 361 21.03 -6.79 4.60
CA ASP A 361 21.35 -7.95 5.42
C ASP A 361 20.09 -8.56 6.03
N ARG A 362 19.63 -9.70 5.48
CA ARG A 362 18.42 -10.40 5.95
C ARG A 362 18.51 -10.89 7.38
N SER A 363 19.70 -11.13 7.91
CA SER A 363 19.87 -11.60 9.29
C SER A 363 19.44 -10.57 10.35
N LYS A 364 19.29 -9.32 9.95
CA LYS A 364 18.82 -8.23 10.82
C LYS A 364 17.29 -8.15 10.92
N PHE A 365 16.56 -8.84 10.04
CA PHE A 365 15.11 -8.87 10.12
C PHE A 365 14.66 -9.77 11.27
N ILE A 366 13.76 -9.25 12.08
CA ILE A 366 13.28 -9.95 13.28
C ILE A 366 12.14 -10.91 12.89
N PRO A 367 12.24 -12.20 13.22
CA PRO A 367 11.15 -13.14 12.95
C PRO A 367 9.82 -12.68 13.56
N GLY A 368 8.75 -12.76 12.79
CA GLY A 368 7.41 -12.33 13.22
C GLY A 368 7.18 -10.82 13.16
N GLN A 369 8.16 -10.01 12.72
CA GLN A 369 7.98 -8.57 12.57
C GLN A 369 8.05 -8.14 11.10
N PHE A 370 7.20 -7.17 10.74
CA PHE A 370 7.22 -6.52 9.44
C PHE A 370 7.96 -5.19 9.53
N VAL A 371 8.73 -4.87 8.48
CA VAL A 371 9.48 -3.60 8.41
C VAL A 371 8.62 -2.51 7.79
N ASN A 372 8.18 -2.70 6.56
CA ASN A 372 7.32 -1.78 5.82
C ASN A 372 6.34 -2.60 4.96
N PRO A 373 5.32 -3.24 5.55
CA PRO A 373 4.33 -3.99 4.79
C PRO A 373 3.56 -3.04 3.87
N HIS A 374 3.46 -3.41 2.59
CA HIS A 374 2.96 -2.51 1.55
C HIS A 374 1.76 -3.08 0.78
N GLY A 375 1.82 -4.35 0.39
CA GLY A 375 0.71 -5.07 -0.21
C GLY A 375 0.35 -6.30 0.61
N ALA A 376 -0.94 -6.59 0.78
CA ALA A 376 -1.38 -7.82 1.42
C ALA A 376 -2.69 -8.31 0.82
N ILE A 377 -2.82 -9.63 0.69
CA ILE A 377 -4.06 -10.29 0.26
C ILE A 377 -4.34 -11.51 1.13
N PHE A 378 -5.60 -11.89 1.23
CA PHE A 378 -5.97 -13.25 1.59
C PHE A 378 -5.90 -14.14 0.35
N ASP A 379 -5.39 -15.38 0.49
CA ASP A 379 -5.59 -16.41 -0.52
C ASP A 379 -6.95 -17.12 -0.36
N HIS A 380 -7.26 -18.01 -1.29
CA HIS A 380 -8.52 -18.78 -1.26
C HIS A 380 -8.66 -19.69 -0.04
N GLU A 381 -7.55 -20.07 0.62
CA GLU A 381 -7.53 -20.88 1.86
C GLU A 381 -7.70 -20.00 3.11
N GLY A 382 -7.45 -18.69 3.03
CA GLY A 382 -7.50 -17.73 4.13
C GLY A 382 -6.15 -17.48 4.79
N ASN A 383 -5.06 -17.91 4.16
CA ASN A 383 -3.75 -17.41 4.50
C ASN A 383 -3.61 -15.96 4.02
N ILE A 384 -2.65 -15.22 4.58
CA ILE A 384 -2.37 -13.85 4.15
C ILE A 384 -0.97 -13.80 3.55
N PHE A 385 -0.85 -13.24 2.34
CA PHE A 385 0.43 -12.93 1.74
C PHE A 385 0.71 -11.44 1.92
N VAL A 386 1.94 -11.13 2.34
CA VAL A 386 2.40 -9.76 2.62
C VAL A 386 3.65 -9.48 1.81
N ALA A 387 3.61 -8.44 0.97
CA ALA A 387 4.76 -7.87 0.29
C ALA A 387 5.28 -6.67 1.08
N GLU A 388 6.59 -6.62 1.33
CA GLU A 388 7.22 -5.57 2.13
C GLU A 388 8.10 -4.65 1.28
N TRP A 389 7.92 -3.36 1.46
CA TRP A 389 8.71 -2.32 0.82
C TRP A 389 10.07 -2.18 1.50
N VAL A 390 10.94 -3.16 1.26
CA VAL A 390 12.34 -3.17 1.71
C VAL A 390 13.26 -3.36 0.52
N GLU A 391 14.50 -2.85 0.59
CA GLU A 391 15.42 -2.77 -0.55
C GLU A 391 15.67 -4.10 -1.25
N ILE A 392 15.75 -5.19 -0.48
CA ILE A 392 15.98 -6.55 -0.98
C ILE A 392 14.67 -7.35 -1.14
N GLY A 393 13.52 -6.70 -1.04
CA GLY A 393 12.19 -7.32 -1.10
C GLY A 393 11.99 -8.46 -0.12
N ARG A 394 10.82 -8.56 0.47
CA ARG A 394 10.45 -9.72 1.29
C ARG A 394 8.98 -10.04 1.07
N VAL A 395 8.68 -11.31 0.87
CA VAL A 395 7.33 -11.86 0.82
C VAL A 395 7.14 -12.77 2.02
N THR A 396 6.07 -12.54 2.76
CA THR A 396 5.72 -13.35 3.94
C THR A 396 4.37 -14.02 3.71
N LYS A 397 4.28 -15.32 3.97
CA LYS A 397 3.01 -16.04 4.09
C LYS A 397 2.65 -16.15 5.57
N LEU A 398 1.51 -15.60 5.94
CA LEU A 398 0.86 -15.85 7.22
C LEU A 398 -0.10 -17.02 7.00
N ARG A 399 0.31 -18.22 7.37
CA ARG A 399 -0.48 -19.44 7.21
C ARG A 399 -1.49 -19.52 8.35
N LYS A 400 -2.76 -19.64 8.00
CA LYS A 400 -3.83 -19.77 9.00
C LYS A 400 -3.62 -21.04 9.85
N VAL A 401 -3.80 -20.89 11.19
CA VAL A 401 -3.63 -21.97 12.17
C VAL A 401 -5.00 -22.45 12.67
#